data_389ffeeefed9fbc8a15920f4ed357c23
#
_entry.id   389ffeeefed9fbc8a15920f4ed357c23
#
_cell.length_a   1.000
_cell.length_b   1.000
_cell.length_c   1.000
_cell.angle_alpha   90.00
_cell.angle_beta   90.00
_cell.angle_gamma   90.00
#
_symmetry.space_group_name_H-M   'P 1'
#
loop_
_entity.id
_entity.type
_entity.pdbx_description
1 polymer ?
#
loop_
_entity_poly.entity_id
_entity_poly.type
_entity_poly.pdbx_seq_one_letter_code
_entity_poly.pdbx_strand_id
1 'polypeptide(L)'
;ATGKSHGLLSPINSATFEDTKQLTPLPPRLDPQQIFNDLFGTLAPDMTGTADARVARRKSVLDYVDKRYVDLGKRLGAVDKAKLDNHLTKLREIESALQTGVVATTICKAPTKVDTKGYNPTTGLMSGDAGEIKDEKSDEMIPTVGKFMMDMMVMAFACNLTSVGHFQWTDTEAKHTFPWLQLANHHHFYQHDCGFQPVQCQQIAVWYAEMHLYLLQAMQAVEMAPGVSMLDESVVFFGSELAHPPTHDKKNMPFILAGGGGGLKGGRMLDLGVKAHNGLLVSILNLFGDNRTSYGHIADPALA
;
A
#
# COMPACT_ATOMS: atom_id res chain seq x y z
N ALA A 1 19.10 7.85 -14.02
CA ALA A 1 19.49 6.51 -13.57
C ALA A 1 20.37 5.91 -14.65
N THR A 2 21.64 5.73 -14.35
CA THR A 2 22.59 5.09 -15.23
C THR A 2 22.38 3.59 -15.13
N GLY A 3 21.54 3.00 -15.89
CA GLY A 3 21.12 1.61 -16.06
C GLY A 3 21.96 0.43 -15.53
N LYS A 4 22.77 0.62 -14.52
CA LYS A 4 23.70 -0.38 -13.98
C LYS A 4 23.41 -0.87 -12.57
N SER A 5 22.48 -0.28 -11.85
CA SER A 5 22.11 -0.80 -10.54
C SER A 5 20.60 -0.74 -10.36
N HIS A 6 20.01 -1.84 -10.01
CA HIS A 6 18.68 -1.91 -9.46
C HIS A 6 18.71 -1.50 -7.97
N GLY A 7 19.54 -0.48 -7.65
CA GLY A 7 19.65 0.02 -6.28
C GLY A 7 18.39 0.72 -5.80
N LEU A 8 18.32 0.98 -4.50
CA LEU A 8 17.15 1.58 -3.80
C LEU A 8 16.61 2.86 -4.45
N LEU A 9 17.44 3.62 -5.13
CA LEU A 9 17.05 4.87 -5.80
C LEU A 9 16.68 4.67 -7.28
N SER A 10 16.62 3.43 -7.76
CA SER A 10 16.17 3.16 -9.13
C SER A 10 14.66 3.47 -9.25
N PRO A 11 14.24 4.18 -10.33
CA PRO A 11 12.82 4.39 -10.60
C PRO A 11 12.02 3.09 -10.68
N ILE A 12 12.66 1.99 -11.06
CA ILE A 12 12.04 0.66 -11.16
C ILE A 12 11.58 0.12 -9.79
N ASN A 13 12.22 0.56 -8.70
CA ASN A 13 11.86 0.18 -7.33
C ASN A 13 10.93 1.18 -6.66
N SER A 14 10.46 2.19 -7.38
CA SER A 14 9.61 3.24 -6.82
C SER A 14 8.19 3.08 -7.33
N ALA A 15 7.25 2.80 -6.42
CA ALA A 15 5.82 2.74 -6.75
C ALA A 15 5.15 4.10 -6.71
N THR A 16 5.80 5.11 -6.11
CA THR A 16 5.28 6.46 -5.97
C THR A 16 6.27 7.49 -6.44
N PHE A 17 5.76 8.65 -6.83
CA PHE A 17 6.55 9.78 -7.31
C PHE A 17 6.05 11.06 -6.65
N GLU A 18 6.94 11.98 -6.38
CA GLU A 18 6.55 13.34 -6.00
C GLU A 18 5.82 14.01 -7.16
N ASP A 19 4.75 14.73 -6.84
CA ASP A 19 4.02 15.55 -7.82
C ASP A 19 4.84 16.82 -8.14
N THR A 20 5.92 16.62 -8.82
CA THR A 20 6.79 17.66 -9.35
C THR A 20 6.76 17.63 -10.87
N LYS A 21 7.17 18.71 -11.51
CA LYS A 21 7.28 18.75 -12.99
C LYS A 21 8.18 17.66 -13.56
N GLN A 22 9.03 17.03 -12.73
CA GLN A 22 9.98 16.01 -13.13
C GLN A 22 9.59 14.59 -12.67
N LEU A 23 8.48 14.44 -11.91
CA LEU A 23 8.04 13.16 -11.36
C LEU A 23 9.19 12.40 -10.68
N THR A 24 9.77 13.01 -9.65
CA THR A 24 10.89 12.42 -8.90
C THR A 24 10.45 11.14 -8.21
N PRO A 25 11.10 9.98 -8.47
CA PRO A 25 10.72 8.73 -7.82
C PRO A 25 10.96 8.83 -6.31
N LEU A 26 10.00 8.34 -5.53
CA LEU A 26 10.15 8.16 -4.09
C LEU A 26 10.59 6.72 -3.83
N PRO A 27 11.81 6.50 -3.30
CA PRO A 27 12.27 5.16 -3.01
C PRO A 27 11.45 4.52 -1.89
N PRO A 28 11.31 3.19 -1.86
CA PRO A 28 10.64 2.50 -0.78
C PRO A 28 11.40 2.71 0.54
N ARG A 29 10.68 2.78 1.62
CA ARG A 29 11.25 2.84 2.98
C ARG A 29 11.55 1.43 3.45
N LEU A 30 12.76 1.20 3.95
CA LEU A 30 13.27 -0.14 4.24
C LEU A 30 13.51 -0.40 5.73
N ASP A 31 13.79 0.64 6.53
CA ASP A 31 14.09 0.49 7.95
C ASP A 31 12.80 0.42 8.78
N PRO A 32 12.43 -0.76 9.32
CA PRO A 32 11.20 -0.93 10.07
C PRO A 32 11.18 -0.13 11.38
N GLN A 33 12.33 0.11 12.02
CA GLN A 33 12.38 0.90 13.25
C GLN A 33 12.17 2.38 12.98
N GLN A 34 12.76 2.88 11.90
CA GLN A 34 12.54 4.26 11.48
C GLN A 34 11.09 4.48 11.05
N ILE A 35 10.50 3.55 10.28
CA ILE A 35 9.09 3.62 9.88
C ILE A 35 8.18 3.62 11.12
N PHE A 36 8.44 2.72 12.08
CA PHE A 36 7.69 2.67 13.32
C PHE A 36 7.76 4.00 14.09
N ASN A 37 8.95 4.54 14.26
CA ASN A 37 9.15 5.79 15.00
C ASN A 37 8.47 6.98 14.31
N ASP A 38 8.52 7.05 12.99
CA ASP A 38 7.91 8.14 12.22
C ASP A 38 6.37 8.06 12.24
N LEU A 39 5.80 6.87 12.19
CA LEU A 39 4.35 6.67 12.20
C LEU A 39 3.75 6.74 13.61
N PHE A 40 4.42 6.15 14.59
CA PHE A 40 3.88 5.89 15.92
C PHE A 40 4.71 6.44 17.06
N GLY A 41 5.91 6.98 16.82
CA GLY A 41 6.82 7.46 17.88
C GLY A 41 6.28 8.62 18.70
N THR A 42 5.32 9.37 18.16
CA THR A 42 4.59 10.43 18.88
C THR A 42 3.28 9.96 19.51
N LEU A 43 2.89 8.71 19.26
CA LEU A 43 1.76 8.09 19.95
C LEU A 43 2.25 7.72 21.35
N ALA A 44 1.89 8.53 22.36
CA ALA A 44 2.17 8.17 23.74
C ALA A 44 1.54 6.80 24.06
N PRO A 45 2.12 6.03 25.01
CA PRO A 45 1.50 4.80 25.51
C PRO A 45 0.08 5.03 26.06
N ASP A 46 -0.22 6.28 26.39
CA ASP A 46 -1.51 6.79 26.83
C ASP A 46 -2.13 7.64 25.71
N MET A 47 -2.99 7.04 24.91
CA MET A 47 -3.53 7.60 23.66
C MET A 47 -4.48 8.78 23.81
N THR A 48 -4.68 9.34 25.00
CA THR A 48 -5.65 10.41 25.26
C THR A 48 -5.24 11.78 24.73
N GLY A 49 -3.95 12.06 24.57
CA GLY A 49 -3.47 13.38 24.14
C GLY A 49 -3.27 13.59 22.64
N THR A 50 -3.04 12.53 21.85
CA THR A 50 -2.66 12.63 20.43
C THR A 50 -3.86 12.61 19.47
N ALA A 51 -4.97 11.99 19.86
CA ALA A 51 -6.24 12.09 19.15
C ALA A 51 -6.72 13.54 19.15
N ASP A 52 -6.66 14.22 20.28
CA ASP A 52 -7.04 15.62 20.43
C ASP A 52 -6.18 16.56 19.60
N ALA A 53 -4.87 16.34 19.51
CA ALA A 53 -3.98 17.18 18.70
C ALA A 53 -4.22 17.00 17.20
N ARG A 54 -4.59 15.80 16.73
CA ARG A 54 -4.95 15.54 15.33
C ARG A 54 -6.35 16.07 15.00
N VAL A 55 -7.31 15.88 15.90
CA VAL A 55 -8.64 16.48 15.80
C VAL A 55 -8.51 18.00 15.78
N ALA A 56 -7.68 18.58 16.64
CA ALA A 56 -7.42 20.02 16.66
C ALA A 56 -6.78 20.55 15.37
N ARG A 57 -5.82 19.80 14.77
CA ARG A 57 -5.25 20.16 13.44
C ARG A 57 -6.28 20.08 12.33
N ARG A 58 -7.13 19.05 12.33
CA ARG A 58 -8.20 18.90 11.32
C ARG A 58 -9.26 19.99 11.49
N LYS A 59 -9.63 20.29 12.73
CA LYS A 59 -10.52 21.41 13.03
C LYS A 59 -9.95 22.72 12.53
N SER A 60 -8.67 22.99 12.72
CA SER A 60 -7.99 24.17 12.22
C SER A 60 -8.01 24.28 10.68
N VAL A 61 -7.89 23.14 9.96
CA VAL A 61 -8.00 23.14 8.48
C VAL A 61 -9.44 23.42 8.03
N LEU A 62 -10.43 22.80 8.68
CA LEU A 62 -11.85 23.03 8.38
C LEU A 62 -12.26 24.47 8.67
N ASP A 63 -11.83 25.06 9.77
CA ASP A 63 -12.07 26.47 10.11
C ASP A 63 -11.45 27.43 9.06
N TYR A 64 -10.29 27.08 8.51
CA TYR A 64 -9.65 27.86 7.45
C TYR A 64 -10.41 27.74 6.12
N VAL A 65 -10.89 26.54 5.81
CA VAL A 65 -11.72 26.29 4.63
C VAL A 65 -13.05 27.01 4.75
N ASP A 66 -13.69 26.97 5.92
CA ASP A 66 -15.00 27.63 6.19
C ASP A 66 -14.95 29.14 5.90
N LYS A 67 -13.89 29.83 6.34
CA LYS A 67 -13.69 31.25 6.04
C LYS A 67 -13.63 31.53 4.54
N ARG A 68 -12.90 30.71 3.78
CA ARG A 68 -12.81 30.85 2.32
C ARG A 68 -14.14 30.57 1.62
N TYR A 69 -14.90 29.60 2.11
CA TYR A 69 -16.22 29.28 1.58
C TYR A 69 -17.22 30.43 1.82
N VAL A 70 -17.21 31.04 3.01
CA VAL A 70 -18.03 32.22 3.30
C VAL A 70 -17.70 33.37 2.34
N ASP A 71 -16.43 33.64 2.07
CA ASP A 71 -16.03 34.71 1.15
C ASP A 71 -16.34 34.38 -0.30
N LEU A 72 -16.24 33.12 -0.69
CA LEU A 72 -16.66 32.64 -2.01
C LEU A 72 -18.19 32.75 -2.18
N GLY A 73 -18.97 32.37 -1.16
CA GLY A 73 -20.43 32.45 -1.18
C GLY A 73 -21.00 33.89 -1.37
N LYS A 74 -20.25 34.89 -0.97
CA LYS A 74 -20.60 36.31 -1.25
C LYS A 74 -20.47 36.70 -2.72
N ARG A 75 -19.74 35.92 -3.52
CA ARG A 75 -19.41 36.18 -4.90
C ARG A 75 -20.19 35.34 -5.91
N LEU A 76 -20.93 34.34 -5.41
CA LEU A 76 -21.66 33.37 -6.22
C LEU A 76 -23.13 33.73 -6.38
N GLY A 77 -23.72 33.37 -7.51
CA GLY A 77 -25.15 33.43 -7.74
C GLY A 77 -25.92 32.40 -6.90
N ALA A 78 -27.24 32.57 -6.78
CA ALA A 78 -28.09 31.77 -5.88
C ALA A 78 -27.98 30.24 -6.08
N VAL A 79 -27.85 29.78 -7.32
CA VAL A 79 -27.74 28.34 -7.66
C VAL A 79 -26.42 27.75 -7.18
N ASP A 80 -25.33 28.46 -7.43
CA ASP A 80 -23.99 27.98 -7.05
C ASP A 80 -23.74 28.14 -5.56
N LYS A 81 -24.36 29.19 -4.94
CA LYS A 81 -24.38 29.34 -3.49
C LYS A 81 -25.10 28.16 -2.82
N ALA A 82 -26.24 27.72 -3.33
CA ALA A 82 -26.95 26.56 -2.79
C ALA A 82 -26.13 25.28 -2.86
N LYS A 83 -25.36 25.05 -3.94
CA LYS A 83 -24.40 23.91 -4.05
C LYS A 83 -23.29 24.02 -3.01
N LEU A 84 -22.74 25.22 -2.83
CA LEU A 84 -21.70 25.49 -1.86
C LEU A 84 -22.18 25.26 -0.42
N ASP A 85 -23.39 25.75 -0.08
CA ASP A 85 -24.01 25.55 1.23
C ASP A 85 -24.27 24.07 1.51
N ASN A 86 -24.70 23.30 0.50
CA ASN A 86 -24.88 21.85 0.61
C ASN A 86 -23.54 21.14 0.85
N HIS A 87 -22.49 21.58 0.18
CA HIS A 87 -21.14 21.02 0.41
C HIS A 87 -20.61 21.34 1.81
N LEU A 88 -20.81 22.55 2.32
CA LEU A 88 -20.50 22.95 3.68
C LEU A 88 -21.29 22.12 4.72
N THR A 89 -22.57 21.85 4.45
CA THR A 89 -23.38 21.00 5.32
C THR A 89 -22.80 19.61 5.42
N LYS A 90 -22.38 19.02 4.29
CA LYS A 90 -21.71 17.72 4.26
C LYS A 90 -20.37 17.71 5.00
N LEU A 91 -19.58 18.77 4.86
CA LEU A 91 -18.32 18.90 5.62
C LEU A 91 -18.57 18.99 7.12
N ARG A 92 -19.63 19.69 7.56
CA ARG A 92 -20.03 19.76 8.99
C ARG A 92 -20.60 18.45 9.52
N GLU A 93 -21.33 17.71 8.70
CA GLU A 93 -21.76 16.34 9.05
C GLU A 93 -20.53 15.43 9.30
N ILE A 94 -19.51 15.51 8.42
CA ILE A 94 -18.25 14.78 8.58
C ILE A 94 -17.50 15.28 9.82
N GLU A 95 -17.43 16.58 10.05
CA GLU A 95 -16.81 17.16 11.25
C GLU A 95 -17.51 16.69 12.52
N SER A 96 -18.85 16.70 12.53
CA SER A 96 -19.65 16.20 13.66
C SER A 96 -19.43 14.70 13.89
N ALA A 97 -19.37 13.90 12.82
CA ALA A 97 -19.04 12.48 12.91
C ALA A 97 -17.62 12.24 13.45
N LEU A 98 -16.67 13.11 13.11
CA LEU A 98 -15.30 13.09 13.65
C LEU A 98 -15.26 13.52 15.13
N GLN A 99 -16.17 14.41 15.56
CA GLN A 99 -16.28 14.85 16.97
C GLN A 99 -17.00 13.83 17.84
N THR A 100 -17.97 13.12 17.29
CA THR A 100 -18.69 12.01 17.97
C THR A 100 -17.89 10.70 17.92
N GLY A 101 -16.76 10.68 17.25
CA GLY A 101 -15.92 9.53 16.99
C GLY A 101 -15.20 8.96 18.21
N VAL A 102 -15.97 8.53 19.22
CA VAL A 102 -15.49 7.67 20.32
C VAL A 102 -14.97 6.32 19.79
N VAL A 103 -15.32 5.95 18.55
CA VAL A 103 -14.87 4.68 17.93
C VAL A 103 -13.42 4.75 17.42
N ALA A 104 -12.95 5.91 16.97
CA ALA A 104 -11.62 6.05 16.37
C ALA A 104 -10.46 5.93 17.39
N THR A 105 -10.69 6.15 18.67
CA THR A 105 -9.64 6.12 19.70
C THR A 105 -9.30 4.72 20.18
N THR A 106 -10.22 3.76 20.07
CA THR A 106 -9.99 2.36 20.51
C THR A 106 -9.29 1.50 19.47
N ILE A 107 -9.39 1.85 18.19
CA ILE A 107 -8.83 1.08 17.08
C ILE A 107 -7.38 1.49 16.80
N CYS A 108 -7.09 2.79 16.91
CA CYS A 108 -5.76 3.33 16.63
C CYS A 108 -4.79 3.04 17.78
N LYS A 109 -3.92 2.11 17.56
CA LYS A 109 -2.81 1.78 18.49
C LYS A 109 -1.54 1.47 17.69
N ALA A 110 -0.38 1.74 18.28
CA ALA A 110 0.86 1.26 17.69
C ALA A 110 0.87 -0.28 17.67
N PRO A 111 1.33 -0.92 16.59
CA PRO A 111 1.52 -2.37 16.60
C PRO A 111 2.59 -2.77 17.61
N THR A 112 2.58 -4.04 18.03
CA THR A 112 3.64 -4.55 18.89
C THR A 112 4.99 -4.43 18.23
N LYS A 113 5.92 -3.76 18.86
CA LYS A 113 7.26 -3.55 18.33
C LYS A 113 8.02 -4.88 18.30
N VAL A 114 8.60 -5.20 17.15
CA VAL A 114 9.40 -6.40 16.94
C VAL A 114 10.88 -6.04 17.05
N ASP A 115 11.69 -6.91 17.65
CA ASP A 115 13.14 -6.76 17.63
C ASP A 115 13.65 -7.05 16.20
N THR A 116 14.24 -6.03 15.60
CA THR A 116 14.82 -6.10 14.26
C THR A 116 16.34 -5.95 14.29
N LYS A 117 16.96 -6.17 15.46
CA LYS A 117 18.42 -6.14 15.58
C LYS A 117 19.04 -7.24 14.73
N GLY A 118 19.92 -6.86 13.84
CA GLY A 118 20.58 -7.76 12.89
C GLY A 118 19.89 -7.84 11.53
N TYR A 119 18.70 -7.25 11.38
CA TYR A 119 18.12 -7.09 10.06
C TYR A 119 18.90 -6.04 9.24
N ASN A 120 19.32 -6.44 8.06
CA ASN A 120 19.94 -5.55 7.08
C ASN A 120 18.93 -5.23 5.97
N PRO A 121 18.39 -4.01 5.93
CA PRO A 121 17.36 -3.64 4.96
C PRO A 121 17.87 -3.62 3.51
N THR A 122 19.16 -3.82 3.27
CA THR A 122 19.76 -3.85 1.94
C THR A 122 20.16 -5.26 1.50
N THR A 123 19.84 -6.29 2.29
CA THR A 123 20.13 -7.68 1.89
C THR A 123 19.43 -8.04 0.58
N GLY A 124 20.11 -8.79 -0.25
CA GLY A 124 19.62 -9.18 -1.58
C GLY A 124 19.67 -8.09 -2.64
N LEU A 125 20.09 -6.86 -2.31
CA LEU A 125 20.27 -5.78 -3.28
C LEU A 125 21.63 -5.85 -3.95
N MET A 126 21.69 -5.35 -5.18
CA MET A 126 22.97 -5.11 -5.87
C MET A 126 23.57 -3.78 -5.41
N SER A 127 24.79 -3.79 -4.94
CA SER A 127 25.55 -2.60 -4.53
C SER A 127 26.43 -2.04 -5.67
N GLY A 128 25.82 -1.73 -6.81
CA GLY A 128 26.55 -1.25 -7.98
C GLY A 128 27.58 -2.28 -8.49
N ASP A 129 28.85 -1.85 -8.63
CA ASP A 129 29.93 -2.74 -9.09
C ASP A 129 30.45 -3.69 -7.99
N ALA A 130 30.01 -3.54 -6.74
CA ALA A 130 30.44 -4.37 -5.62
C ALA A 130 29.74 -5.73 -5.56
N GLY A 131 28.71 -5.92 -6.39
CA GLY A 131 27.95 -7.17 -6.44
C GLY A 131 26.82 -7.24 -5.40
N GLU A 132 26.36 -8.44 -5.14
CA GLU A 132 25.23 -8.76 -4.30
C GLU A 132 25.54 -8.61 -2.81
N ILE A 133 24.65 -8.01 -2.06
CA ILE A 133 24.71 -7.92 -0.60
C ILE A 133 24.10 -9.18 -0.02
N LYS A 134 24.93 -10.08 0.53
CA LYS A 134 24.51 -11.34 1.14
C LYS A 134 24.53 -11.24 2.66
N ASP A 135 23.44 -11.60 3.28
CA ASP A 135 23.33 -11.68 4.73
C ASP A 135 22.23 -12.69 5.13
N GLU A 136 22.58 -13.95 5.23
CA GLU A 136 21.65 -15.03 5.53
C GLU A 136 20.90 -14.83 6.87
N LYS A 137 21.57 -14.23 7.87
CA LYS A 137 20.94 -13.95 9.16
C LYS A 137 19.89 -12.86 9.05
N SER A 138 20.13 -11.90 8.20
CA SER A 138 19.15 -10.88 7.86
C SER A 138 18.00 -11.47 7.05
N ASP A 139 18.30 -12.34 6.09
CA ASP A 139 17.29 -13.03 5.29
C ASP A 139 16.31 -13.84 6.17
N GLU A 140 16.81 -14.55 7.20
CA GLU A 140 15.96 -15.25 8.16
C GLU A 140 14.92 -14.36 8.85
N MET A 141 15.17 -13.06 8.94
CA MET A 141 14.26 -12.10 9.56
C MET A 141 13.17 -11.58 8.62
N ILE A 142 13.28 -11.79 7.32
CA ILE A 142 12.36 -11.24 6.31
C ILE A 142 10.89 -11.56 6.63
N PRO A 143 10.48 -12.79 6.98
CA PRO A 143 9.08 -13.06 7.32
C PRO A 143 8.57 -12.27 8.52
N THR A 144 9.40 -12.14 9.56
CA THR A 144 9.05 -11.42 10.79
C THR A 144 8.97 -9.92 10.54
N VAL A 145 9.97 -9.36 9.85
CA VAL A 145 10.01 -7.94 9.50
C VAL A 145 8.87 -7.58 8.55
N GLY A 146 8.62 -8.41 7.54
CA GLY A 146 7.53 -8.17 6.59
C GLY A 146 6.16 -8.15 7.26
N LYS A 147 5.88 -9.09 8.17
CA LYS A 147 4.64 -9.07 8.97
C LYS A 147 4.55 -7.81 9.82
N PHE A 148 5.63 -7.42 10.50
CA PHE A 148 5.65 -6.19 11.28
C PHE A 148 5.39 -4.94 10.43
N MET A 149 5.94 -4.88 9.21
CA MET A 149 5.68 -3.77 8.30
C MET A 149 4.24 -3.76 7.78
N MET A 150 3.64 -4.93 7.55
CA MET A 150 2.22 -5.03 7.21
C MET A 150 1.32 -4.60 8.38
N ASP A 151 1.66 -4.99 9.62
CA ASP A 151 0.94 -4.55 10.83
C ASP A 151 1.01 -3.03 11.00
N MET A 152 2.18 -2.43 10.73
CA MET A 152 2.32 -0.97 10.73
C MET A 152 1.45 -0.31 9.67
N MET A 153 1.36 -0.88 8.48
CA MET A 153 0.52 -0.37 7.39
C MET A 153 -0.97 -0.45 7.78
N VAL A 154 -1.43 -1.59 8.30
CA VAL A 154 -2.81 -1.77 8.79
C VAL A 154 -3.12 -0.76 9.90
N MET A 155 -2.23 -0.57 10.86
CA MET A 155 -2.43 0.41 11.92
C MET A 155 -2.34 1.85 11.42
N ALA A 156 -1.55 2.14 10.39
CA ALA A 156 -1.55 3.46 9.75
C ALA A 156 -2.91 3.78 9.12
N PHE A 157 -3.57 2.80 8.51
CA PHE A 157 -4.96 2.95 8.03
C PHE A 157 -5.93 3.12 9.19
N ALA A 158 -5.88 2.25 10.21
CA ALA A 158 -6.72 2.34 11.40
C ALA A 158 -6.60 3.67 12.12
N CYS A 159 -5.39 4.24 12.17
CA CYS A 159 -5.10 5.56 12.72
C CYS A 159 -5.41 6.72 11.77
N ASN A 160 -5.91 6.44 10.56
CA ASN A 160 -6.18 7.42 9.54
C ASN A 160 -4.97 8.33 9.23
N LEU A 161 -3.76 7.74 9.26
CA LEU A 161 -2.53 8.42 8.88
C LEU A 161 -2.38 8.49 7.36
N THR A 162 -2.94 7.51 6.66
CA THR A 162 -3.01 7.42 5.21
C THR A 162 -4.24 6.61 4.80
N SER A 163 -4.70 6.82 3.55
CA SER A 163 -5.75 6.01 2.91
C SER A 163 -5.19 5.11 1.80
N VAL A 164 -3.92 5.26 1.47
CA VAL A 164 -3.25 4.50 0.42
C VAL A 164 -1.94 3.95 0.97
N GLY A 165 -1.68 2.68 0.74
CA GLY A 165 -0.43 2.02 1.11
C GLY A 165 0.09 1.16 -0.03
N HIS A 166 1.40 1.09 -0.15
CA HIS A 166 2.09 0.18 -1.04
C HIS A 166 3.11 -0.61 -0.25
N PHE A 167 3.09 -1.93 -0.42
CA PHE A 167 4.02 -2.84 0.20
C PHE A 167 4.70 -3.68 -0.89
N GLN A 168 6.02 -3.63 -0.92
CA GLN A 168 6.85 -4.37 -1.86
C GLN A 168 7.76 -5.29 -1.08
N TRP A 169 7.71 -6.59 -1.36
CA TRP A 169 8.53 -7.58 -0.65
C TRP A 169 10.00 -7.48 -1.04
N THR A 170 10.28 -7.18 -2.30
CA THR A 170 11.63 -7.21 -2.86
C THR A 170 11.77 -6.19 -3.97
N ASP A 171 12.99 -5.94 -4.42
CA ASP A 171 13.23 -5.27 -5.69
C ASP A 171 12.99 -6.21 -6.88
N THR A 172 13.16 -5.69 -8.07
CA THR A 172 12.92 -6.43 -9.33
C THR A 172 13.93 -7.54 -9.62
N GLU A 173 15.08 -7.52 -8.96
CA GLU A 173 16.12 -8.54 -9.09
C GLU A 173 16.49 -9.19 -7.76
N ALA A 174 15.51 -9.43 -6.93
CA ALA A 174 15.68 -9.90 -5.57
C ALA A 174 16.67 -11.06 -5.44
N LYS A 175 17.75 -10.80 -4.71
CA LYS A 175 18.84 -11.75 -4.45
C LYS A 175 18.84 -12.29 -3.01
N HIS A 176 17.84 -11.96 -2.21
CA HIS A 176 17.69 -12.55 -0.89
C HIS A 176 17.38 -14.05 -1.00
N THR A 177 17.75 -14.81 0.02
CA THR A 177 17.49 -16.23 0.13
C THR A 177 16.21 -16.49 0.96
N PHE A 178 15.81 -17.77 1.02
CA PHE A 178 14.64 -18.20 1.78
C PHE A 178 15.03 -19.29 2.81
N PRO A 179 15.79 -18.95 3.88
CA PRO A 179 16.22 -19.92 4.87
C PRO A 179 15.06 -20.67 5.51
N TRP A 180 13.93 -19.99 5.75
CA TRP A 180 12.71 -20.58 6.30
C TRP A 180 12.03 -21.60 5.39
N LEU A 181 12.33 -21.60 4.09
CA LEU A 181 11.89 -22.62 3.13
C LEU A 181 12.98 -23.66 2.85
N GLN A 182 14.14 -23.55 3.50
CA GLN A 182 15.32 -24.40 3.28
C GLN A 182 15.80 -24.41 1.83
N LEU A 183 15.71 -23.25 1.16
CA LEU A 183 16.13 -23.10 -0.23
C LEU A 183 17.58 -22.57 -0.28
N ALA A 184 18.41 -23.25 -1.08
CA ALA A 184 19.86 -22.98 -1.13
C ALA A 184 20.24 -21.76 -1.96
N ASN A 185 19.37 -21.32 -2.87
CA ASN A 185 19.64 -20.21 -3.78
C ASN A 185 18.72 -19.02 -3.50
N HIS A 186 19.05 -17.88 -4.09
CA HIS A 186 18.28 -16.66 -3.96
C HIS A 186 17.06 -16.63 -4.88
N HIS A 187 16.13 -15.69 -4.62
CA HIS A 187 14.86 -15.54 -5.34
C HIS A 187 15.04 -15.46 -6.85
N HIS A 188 15.89 -14.53 -7.32
CA HIS A 188 16.11 -14.31 -8.75
C HIS A 188 16.61 -15.57 -9.49
N PHE A 189 17.47 -16.38 -8.84
CA PHE A 189 17.92 -17.66 -9.39
C PHE A 189 16.72 -18.58 -9.67
N TYR A 190 15.87 -18.82 -8.66
CA TYR A 190 14.71 -19.70 -8.84
C TYR A 190 13.74 -19.18 -9.88
N GLN A 191 13.56 -17.86 -9.99
CA GLN A 191 12.67 -17.30 -10.98
C GLN A 191 13.16 -17.56 -12.42
N HIS A 192 14.46 -17.53 -12.68
CA HIS A 192 15.02 -17.91 -13.98
C HIS A 192 14.96 -19.43 -14.23
N ASP A 193 15.05 -20.22 -13.19
CA ASP A 193 15.13 -21.69 -13.27
C ASP A 193 13.81 -22.42 -12.98
N CYS A 194 12.67 -21.73 -12.96
CA CYS A 194 11.37 -22.33 -12.62
C CYS A 194 11.02 -23.56 -13.47
N GLY A 195 11.47 -23.63 -14.72
CA GLY A 195 11.28 -24.80 -15.57
C GLY A 195 12.00 -26.06 -15.07
N PHE A 196 13.14 -25.89 -14.41
CA PHE A 196 13.97 -26.98 -13.88
C PHE A 196 13.73 -27.20 -12.38
N GLN A 197 13.21 -26.21 -11.67
CA GLN A 197 12.97 -26.24 -10.23
C GLN A 197 11.54 -25.81 -9.87
N PRO A 198 10.52 -26.48 -10.44
CA PRO A 198 9.13 -26.05 -10.27
C PRO A 198 8.63 -26.18 -8.83
N VAL A 199 9.16 -27.12 -8.04
CA VAL A 199 8.79 -27.27 -6.63
C VAL A 199 9.24 -26.08 -5.80
N GLN A 200 10.47 -25.61 -5.99
CA GLN A 200 11.01 -24.47 -5.27
C GLN A 200 10.27 -23.17 -5.66
N CYS A 201 9.99 -22.99 -6.94
CA CYS A 201 9.18 -21.85 -7.40
C CYS A 201 7.77 -21.88 -6.81
N GLN A 202 7.15 -23.06 -6.73
CA GLN A 202 5.85 -23.22 -6.09
C GLN A 202 5.91 -22.90 -4.58
N GLN A 203 6.94 -23.37 -3.86
CA GLN A 203 7.12 -23.07 -2.45
C GLN A 203 7.22 -21.53 -2.21
N ILE A 204 7.98 -20.84 -3.04
CA ILE A 204 8.10 -19.38 -2.97
C ILE A 204 6.75 -18.71 -3.24
N ALA A 205 6.05 -19.13 -4.29
CA ALA A 205 4.74 -18.57 -4.64
C ALA A 205 3.69 -18.79 -3.53
N VAL A 206 3.67 -19.98 -2.94
CA VAL A 206 2.79 -20.31 -1.80
C VAL A 206 3.12 -19.43 -0.60
N TRP A 207 4.39 -19.24 -0.28
CA TRP A 207 4.80 -18.39 0.82
C TRP A 207 4.33 -16.92 0.61
N TYR A 208 4.49 -16.35 -0.58
CA TYR A 208 3.98 -15.00 -0.85
C TYR A 208 2.45 -14.94 -0.77
N ALA A 209 1.75 -15.98 -1.21
CA ALA A 209 0.29 -16.07 -1.05
C ALA A 209 -0.14 -16.13 0.42
N GLU A 210 0.59 -16.86 1.26
CA GLU A 210 0.37 -16.92 2.72
C GLU A 210 0.62 -15.54 3.38
N MET A 211 1.63 -14.81 2.93
CA MET A 211 1.90 -13.46 3.44
C MET A 211 0.81 -12.47 2.99
N HIS A 212 0.29 -12.63 1.78
CA HIS A 212 -0.87 -11.85 1.35
C HIS A 212 -2.11 -12.19 2.19
N LEU A 213 -2.37 -13.46 2.44
CA LEU A 213 -3.46 -13.89 3.33
C LEU A 213 -3.30 -13.31 4.75
N TYR A 214 -2.08 -13.28 5.29
CA TYR A 214 -1.80 -12.62 6.58
C TYR A 214 -2.26 -11.17 6.59
N LEU A 215 -1.92 -10.39 5.54
CA LEU A 215 -2.37 -9.00 5.42
C LEU A 215 -3.89 -8.90 5.41
N LEU A 216 -4.57 -9.71 4.61
CA LEU A 216 -6.03 -9.70 4.52
C LEU A 216 -6.68 -10.03 5.88
N GLN A 217 -6.14 -11.02 6.60
CA GLN A 217 -6.62 -11.38 7.93
C GLN A 217 -6.38 -10.26 8.96
N ALA A 218 -5.22 -9.59 8.90
CA ALA A 218 -4.94 -8.46 9.75
C ALA A 218 -5.91 -7.28 9.50
N MET A 219 -6.25 -7.01 8.24
CA MET A 219 -7.25 -5.98 7.88
C MET A 219 -8.66 -6.41 8.29
N GLN A 220 -9.00 -7.67 8.14
CA GLN A 220 -10.31 -8.21 8.56
C GLN A 220 -10.51 -8.17 10.07
N ALA A 221 -9.44 -8.28 10.85
CA ALA A 221 -9.49 -8.23 12.31
C ALA A 221 -9.72 -6.80 12.85
N VAL A 222 -9.58 -5.77 12.04
CA VAL A 222 -9.82 -4.37 12.45
C VAL A 222 -11.27 -4.00 12.12
N GLU A 223 -12.10 -3.85 13.15
CA GLU A 223 -13.49 -3.41 13.02
C GLU A 223 -13.55 -1.88 12.91
N MET A 224 -13.94 -1.37 11.75
CA MET A 224 -14.03 0.08 11.45
C MET A 224 -15.37 0.67 11.89
N ALA A 225 -16.42 -0.14 11.87
CA ALA A 225 -17.76 0.13 12.37
C ALA A 225 -18.40 -1.19 12.83
N PRO A 226 -19.49 -1.19 13.62
CA PRO A 226 -20.12 -2.43 14.07
C PRO A 226 -20.42 -3.39 12.91
N GLY A 227 -19.75 -4.54 12.89
CA GLY A 227 -19.90 -5.56 11.86
C GLY A 227 -19.23 -5.25 10.51
N VAL A 228 -18.41 -4.18 10.42
CA VAL A 228 -17.71 -3.78 9.21
C VAL A 228 -16.20 -3.78 9.46
N SER A 229 -15.49 -4.66 8.82
CA SER A 229 -14.03 -4.73 8.92
C SER A 229 -13.34 -3.70 8.01
N MET A 230 -12.06 -3.43 8.28
CA MET A 230 -11.24 -2.60 7.38
C MET A 230 -11.17 -3.21 5.97
N LEU A 231 -11.17 -4.53 5.86
CA LEU A 231 -11.14 -5.22 4.56
C LEU A 231 -12.42 -4.96 3.75
N ASP A 232 -13.59 -4.87 4.42
CA ASP A 232 -14.87 -4.58 3.75
C ASP A 232 -14.89 -3.19 3.09
N GLU A 233 -14.12 -2.23 3.63
CA GLU A 233 -14.02 -0.87 3.10
C GLU A 233 -12.78 -0.63 2.24
N SER A 234 -11.98 -1.65 2.01
CA SER A 234 -10.71 -1.53 1.29
C SER A 234 -10.72 -2.29 -0.03
N VAL A 235 -9.82 -1.90 -0.93
CA VAL A 235 -9.42 -2.69 -2.10
C VAL A 235 -7.94 -3.01 -1.96
N VAL A 236 -7.62 -4.28 -1.91
CA VAL A 236 -6.25 -4.79 -1.84
C VAL A 236 -5.90 -5.42 -3.18
N PHE A 237 -4.91 -4.85 -3.85
CA PHE A 237 -4.37 -5.38 -5.11
C PHE A 237 -3.07 -6.13 -4.82
N PHE A 238 -2.96 -7.35 -5.31
CA PHE A 238 -1.75 -8.17 -5.21
C PHE A 238 -1.37 -8.72 -6.58
N GLY A 239 -0.10 -8.63 -6.93
CA GLY A 239 0.44 -9.12 -8.18
C GLY A 239 1.95 -8.99 -8.27
N SER A 240 2.48 -9.41 -9.40
CA SER A 240 3.89 -9.30 -9.77
C SER A 240 4.01 -8.55 -11.09
N GLU A 241 5.22 -8.11 -11.44
CA GLU A 241 5.49 -7.44 -12.71
C GLU A 241 5.75 -8.38 -13.89
N LEU A 242 5.93 -9.68 -13.63
CA LEU A 242 6.17 -10.70 -14.64
C LEU A 242 5.22 -11.89 -14.47
N ALA A 243 4.76 -12.44 -15.59
CA ALA A 243 3.99 -13.69 -15.62
C ALA A 243 4.90 -14.92 -15.74
N HIS A 244 5.91 -14.83 -16.62
CA HIS A 244 6.88 -15.90 -16.84
C HIS A 244 8.30 -15.35 -16.67
N PRO A 245 8.88 -15.49 -15.49
CA PRO A 245 10.15 -14.86 -15.14
C PRO A 245 11.31 -15.20 -16.07
N PRO A 246 11.53 -16.48 -16.51
CA PRO A 246 12.67 -16.82 -17.34
C PRO A 246 12.76 -16.03 -18.67
N THR A 247 11.64 -15.64 -19.23
CA THR A 247 11.57 -14.88 -20.49
C THR A 247 11.16 -13.43 -20.30
N HIS A 248 10.96 -13.01 -19.03
CA HIS A 248 10.42 -11.68 -18.67
C HIS A 248 9.09 -11.37 -19.37
N ASP A 249 8.27 -12.41 -19.60
CA ASP A 249 6.98 -12.27 -20.28
C ASP A 249 5.95 -11.61 -19.34
N LYS A 250 5.17 -10.71 -19.90
CA LYS A 250 4.11 -9.94 -19.22
C LYS A 250 2.71 -10.32 -19.69
N LYS A 251 2.59 -11.44 -20.42
CA LYS A 251 1.31 -11.95 -20.88
C LYS A 251 0.70 -12.88 -19.84
N ASN A 252 -0.62 -12.87 -19.76
CA ASN A 252 -1.37 -13.75 -18.87
C ASN A 252 -0.95 -13.59 -17.39
N MET A 253 -0.85 -12.34 -16.94
CA MET A 253 -0.43 -12.03 -15.57
C MET A 253 -1.56 -12.30 -14.58
N PRO A 254 -1.31 -13.06 -13.50
CA PRO A 254 -2.29 -13.25 -12.45
C PRO A 254 -2.30 -12.03 -11.50
N PHE A 255 -3.50 -11.47 -11.30
CA PHE A 255 -3.73 -10.44 -10.29
C PHE A 255 -4.84 -10.86 -9.36
N ILE A 256 -4.73 -10.50 -8.08
CA ILE A 256 -5.75 -10.73 -7.06
C ILE A 256 -6.26 -9.39 -6.57
N LEU A 257 -7.58 -9.24 -6.56
CA LEU A 257 -8.26 -8.15 -5.88
C LEU A 257 -9.05 -8.73 -4.71
N ALA A 258 -8.84 -8.19 -3.52
CA ALA A 258 -9.54 -8.57 -2.31
C ALA A 258 -10.14 -7.34 -1.62
N GLY A 259 -11.17 -7.57 -0.81
CA GLY A 259 -11.90 -6.55 -0.07
C GLY A 259 -13.25 -6.22 -0.67
N GLY A 260 -13.95 -5.25 -0.06
CA GLY A 260 -15.31 -4.83 -0.44
C GLY A 260 -15.41 -3.34 -0.83
N GLY A 261 -14.30 -2.61 -0.71
CA GLY A 261 -14.25 -1.17 -0.96
C GLY A 261 -14.76 -0.78 -2.34
N GLY A 262 -15.49 0.34 -2.42
CA GLY A 262 -16.07 0.84 -3.66
C GLY A 262 -17.11 -0.10 -4.30
N GLY A 263 -17.59 -1.11 -3.57
CA GLY A 263 -18.54 -2.12 -4.10
C GLY A 263 -17.88 -3.21 -4.92
N LEU A 264 -16.58 -3.46 -4.72
CA LEU A 264 -15.85 -4.57 -5.34
C LEU A 264 -16.55 -5.90 -5.07
N LYS A 265 -16.83 -6.67 -6.12
CA LYS A 265 -17.47 -7.99 -6.02
C LYS A 265 -16.39 -9.08 -6.09
N GLY A 266 -16.16 -9.74 -4.97
CA GLY A 266 -15.25 -10.87 -4.86
C GLY A 266 -15.85 -12.21 -5.31
N GLY A 267 -15.11 -13.31 -5.03
CA GLY A 267 -15.59 -14.69 -5.24
C GLY A 267 -15.66 -15.13 -6.70
N ARG A 268 -14.96 -14.46 -7.61
CA ARG A 268 -14.95 -14.77 -9.05
C ARG A 268 -13.53 -14.83 -9.62
N MET A 269 -13.34 -15.64 -10.63
CA MET A 269 -12.17 -15.67 -11.47
C MET A 269 -12.54 -15.14 -12.87
N LEU A 270 -11.75 -14.21 -13.37
CA LEU A 270 -11.99 -13.57 -14.67
C LEU A 270 -10.79 -13.83 -15.58
N ASP A 271 -11.04 -14.46 -16.73
CA ASP A 271 -10.10 -14.46 -17.84
C ASP A 271 -10.43 -13.25 -18.73
N LEU A 272 -9.54 -12.28 -18.76
CA LEU A 272 -9.74 -11.04 -19.51
C LEU A 272 -9.20 -11.13 -20.94
N GLY A 273 -8.66 -12.28 -21.33
CA GLY A 273 -8.08 -12.47 -22.66
C GLY A 273 -6.92 -11.51 -22.93
N VAL A 274 -6.83 -11.03 -24.16
CA VAL A 274 -5.75 -10.12 -24.62
C VAL A 274 -6.13 -8.67 -24.31
N LYS A 275 -6.05 -8.29 -23.03
CA LYS A 275 -6.27 -6.91 -22.58
C LYS A 275 -5.09 -6.42 -21.76
N ALA A 276 -4.77 -5.13 -21.86
CA ALA A 276 -3.75 -4.53 -21.03
C ALA A 276 -4.27 -4.39 -19.58
N HIS A 277 -3.40 -4.63 -18.59
CA HIS A 277 -3.76 -4.49 -17.18
C HIS A 277 -4.08 -3.03 -16.77
N ASN A 278 -3.75 -2.05 -17.63
CA ASN A 278 -4.13 -0.66 -17.45
C ASN A 278 -5.63 -0.48 -17.23
N GLY A 279 -6.47 -1.25 -17.94
CA GLY A 279 -7.92 -1.25 -17.75
C GLY A 279 -8.33 -1.73 -16.34
N LEU A 280 -7.59 -2.65 -15.74
CA LEU A 280 -7.80 -3.05 -14.34
C LEU A 280 -7.48 -1.90 -13.38
N LEU A 281 -6.37 -1.17 -13.61
CA LEU A 281 -6.01 -0.01 -12.80
C LEU A 281 -7.05 1.11 -12.93
N VAL A 282 -7.57 1.36 -14.15
CA VAL A 282 -8.70 2.29 -14.36
C VAL A 282 -9.92 1.83 -13.58
N SER A 283 -10.25 0.54 -13.59
CA SER A 283 -11.39 0.00 -12.84
C SER A 283 -11.24 0.20 -11.34
N ILE A 284 -10.04 -0.01 -10.78
CA ILE A 284 -9.75 0.25 -9.36
C ILE A 284 -9.96 1.73 -9.04
N LEU A 285 -9.46 2.65 -9.86
CA LEU A 285 -9.66 4.09 -9.66
C LEU A 285 -11.15 4.48 -9.71
N ASN A 286 -11.91 3.88 -10.62
CA ASN A 286 -13.35 4.14 -10.76
C ASN A 286 -14.14 3.65 -9.54
N LEU A 287 -13.72 2.60 -8.83
CA LEU A 287 -14.31 2.17 -7.55
C LEU A 287 -14.27 3.28 -6.49
N PHE A 288 -13.29 4.17 -6.57
CA PHE A 288 -13.14 5.32 -5.67
C PHE A 288 -13.67 6.64 -6.25
N GLY A 289 -14.47 6.58 -7.31
CA GLY A 289 -15.14 7.75 -7.89
C GLY A 289 -14.30 8.55 -8.88
N ASP A 290 -13.13 8.07 -9.28
CA ASP A 290 -12.38 8.67 -10.39
C ASP A 290 -13.05 8.26 -11.72
N ASN A 291 -13.31 9.24 -12.58
CA ASN A 291 -14.01 9.02 -13.86
C ASN A 291 -13.06 8.91 -15.06
N ARG A 292 -11.76 8.70 -14.84
CA ARG A 292 -10.81 8.54 -15.94
C ARG A 292 -11.10 7.27 -16.74
N THR A 293 -10.78 7.32 -18.02
CA THR A 293 -10.98 6.24 -18.97
C THR A 293 -9.68 5.63 -19.48
N SER A 294 -8.53 6.13 -18.99
CA SER A 294 -7.21 5.65 -19.38
C SER A 294 -6.22 5.76 -18.23
N TYR A 295 -5.18 4.95 -18.25
CA TYR A 295 -4.07 4.98 -17.31
C TYR A 295 -2.74 4.76 -18.06
N GLY A 296 -1.76 5.65 -17.84
CA GLY A 296 -0.50 5.62 -18.58
C GLY A 296 -0.66 6.01 -20.05
N HIS A 297 0.07 5.36 -20.93
CA HIS A 297 0.06 5.65 -22.37
C HIS A 297 -0.97 4.85 -23.17
N ILE A 298 -1.69 3.95 -22.54
CA ILE A 298 -2.66 3.05 -23.18
C ILE A 298 -4.05 3.51 -22.79
N ALA A 299 -4.87 3.82 -23.79
CA ALA A 299 -6.28 4.10 -23.62
C ALA A 299 -7.05 2.77 -23.61
N ASP A 300 -7.10 2.13 -22.45
CA ASP A 300 -7.93 0.95 -22.26
C ASP A 300 -9.13 1.30 -21.39
N PRO A 301 -10.34 0.91 -21.80
CA PRO A 301 -11.51 1.16 -20.97
C PRO A 301 -11.44 0.35 -19.67
N ALA A 302 -12.16 0.82 -18.66
CA ALA A 302 -12.32 0.09 -17.42
C ALA A 302 -12.85 -1.34 -17.70
N LEU A 303 -12.35 -2.29 -16.95
CA LEU A 303 -12.85 -3.66 -16.99
C LEU A 303 -14.09 -3.75 -16.10
N ALA A 304 -15.19 -4.26 -16.63
CA ALA A 304 -16.48 -4.33 -15.94
C ALA A 304 -16.50 -5.33 -14.77
#